data_e22050eca2a0b5d6c0677c9edea1f643
#
_entry.id   e22050eca2a0b5d6c0677c9edea1f643
#
_cell.length_a   1.000
_cell.length_b   1.000
_cell.length_c   1.000
_cell.angle_alpha   90.00
_cell.angle_beta   90.00
_cell.angle_gamma   90.00
#
_symmetry.space_group_name_H-M   'P 1'
#
loop_
_entity.id
_entity.type
_entity.pdbx_description
1 polymer ?
#
loop_
_entity_poly.entity_id
_entity_poly.type
_entity_poly.pdbx_seq_one_letter_code
_entity_poly.pdbx_strand_id
1 'polypeptide(L)'
;MNRNPDEREAFRQEIFASLHCALPGIVESFDPEWQTVTVRPALRKKVRGETVEAPLIRDVPVFFPGTRTQGITWMVEPGDECLLIFADSAIDGWFESGEAVEPGSGRMHDWSDAFAFVGFRSKPNALRSFSGEPSFFGNGTGANGTGGDGI
;
A
#
# COMPACT_ATOMS: atom_id res chain seq x y z
N MET A 1 34.78 11.40 13.37
CA MET A 1 34.56 10.55 14.55
C MET A 1 34.81 9.10 14.20
N ASN A 2 35.81 8.47 14.79
CA ASN A 2 36.08 7.05 14.59
C ASN A 2 35.19 6.23 15.52
N ARG A 3 34.02 5.82 15.02
CA ARG A 3 33.22 4.79 15.68
C ARG A 3 33.89 3.44 15.46
N ASN A 4 33.88 2.58 16.49
CA ASN A 4 34.38 1.22 16.34
C ASN A 4 33.51 0.43 15.32
N PRO A 5 33.97 -0.71 14.77
CA PRO A 5 33.21 -1.49 13.79
C PRO A 5 31.80 -1.91 14.26
N ASP A 6 31.64 -2.25 15.53
CA ASP A 6 30.36 -2.68 16.10
C ASP A 6 29.38 -1.50 16.20
N GLU A 7 29.85 -0.31 16.60
CA GLU A 7 29.05 0.92 16.62
C GLU A 7 28.62 1.35 15.21
N ARG A 8 29.48 1.15 14.20
CA ARG A 8 29.14 1.45 12.80
C ARG A 8 28.06 0.52 12.28
N GLU A 9 28.15 -0.76 12.60
CA GLU A 9 27.14 -1.73 12.20
C GLU A 9 25.80 -1.47 12.90
N ALA A 10 25.81 -1.21 14.21
CA ALA A 10 24.61 -0.83 14.96
C ALA A 10 23.96 0.43 14.40
N PHE A 11 24.72 1.46 14.06
CA PHE A 11 24.22 2.69 13.44
C PHE A 11 23.61 2.44 12.06
N ARG A 12 24.26 1.60 11.25
CA ARG A 12 23.74 1.19 9.95
C ARG A 12 22.40 0.45 10.09
N GLN A 13 22.31 -0.49 11.00
CA GLN A 13 21.08 -1.22 11.29
C GLN A 13 19.96 -0.29 11.75
N GLU A 14 20.26 0.70 12.57
CA GLU A 14 19.30 1.70 13.01
C GLU A 14 18.75 2.52 11.84
N ILE A 15 19.62 2.97 10.92
CA ILE A 15 19.20 3.68 9.71
C ILE A 15 18.26 2.81 8.86
N PHE A 16 18.65 1.58 8.56
CA PHE A 16 17.81 0.69 7.75
C PHE A 16 16.49 0.33 8.44
N ALA A 17 16.48 0.20 9.76
CA ALA A 17 15.27 -0.07 10.52
C ALA A 17 14.28 1.11 10.54
N SER A 18 14.78 2.32 10.37
CA SER A 18 13.95 3.54 10.31
C SER A 18 13.53 3.92 8.89
N LEU A 19 14.16 3.34 7.87
CA LEU A 19 13.90 3.65 6.47
C LEU A 19 12.75 2.78 5.96
N HIS A 20 11.56 3.36 5.85
CA HIS A 20 10.39 2.68 5.31
C HIS A 20 10.33 2.82 3.80
N CYS A 21 10.40 1.70 3.08
CA CYS A 21 10.33 1.66 1.61
C CYS A 21 8.99 1.14 1.12
N ALA A 22 8.65 -0.09 1.46
CA ALA A 22 7.40 -0.71 1.08
C ALA A 22 7.05 -1.86 2.02
N LEU A 23 5.76 -2.15 2.17
CA LEU A 23 5.28 -3.32 2.90
C LEU A 23 3.85 -3.68 2.47
N PRO A 24 3.42 -4.93 2.68
CA PRO A 24 2.04 -5.33 2.44
C PRO A 24 1.11 -4.69 3.46
N GLY A 25 -0.10 -4.35 3.02
CA GLY A 25 -1.16 -3.81 3.85
C GLY A 25 -2.50 -4.47 3.58
N ILE A 26 -3.42 -4.28 4.51
CA ILE A 26 -4.80 -4.74 4.42
C ILE A 26 -5.71 -3.52 4.54
N VAL A 27 -6.60 -3.35 3.58
CA VAL A 27 -7.55 -2.23 3.56
C VAL A 27 -8.58 -2.40 4.68
N GLU A 28 -8.77 -1.35 5.46
CA GLU A 28 -9.80 -1.25 6.50
C GLU A 28 -11.03 -0.50 5.99
N SER A 29 -10.84 0.55 5.19
CA SER A 29 -11.91 1.34 4.59
C SER A 29 -11.44 2.05 3.32
N PHE A 30 -12.40 2.38 2.45
CA PHE A 30 -12.18 3.10 1.20
C PHE A 30 -13.09 4.32 1.12
N ASP A 31 -12.53 5.45 0.78
CA ASP A 31 -13.25 6.68 0.48
C ASP A 31 -13.28 6.89 -1.05
N PRO A 32 -14.44 6.69 -1.71
CA PRO A 32 -14.55 6.84 -3.16
C PRO A 32 -14.50 8.30 -3.63
N GLU A 33 -14.81 9.26 -2.77
CA GLU A 33 -14.77 10.68 -3.14
C GLU A 33 -13.34 11.15 -3.40
N TRP A 34 -12.44 10.80 -2.48
CA TRP A 34 -11.02 11.19 -2.58
C TRP A 34 -10.12 10.08 -3.12
N GLN A 35 -10.69 8.87 -3.36
CA GLN A 35 -9.96 7.69 -3.83
C GLN A 35 -8.79 7.35 -2.90
N THR A 36 -9.05 7.37 -1.61
CA THR A 36 -8.10 7.04 -0.56
C THR A 36 -8.55 5.83 0.24
N VAL A 37 -7.59 5.16 0.84
CA VAL A 37 -7.84 4.05 1.76
C VAL A 37 -7.24 4.32 3.13
N THR A 38 -7.85 3.71 4.14
CA THR A 38 -7.22 3.49 5.44
C THR A 38 -6.68 2.08 5.44
N VAL A 39 -5.42 1.90 5.75
CA VAL A 39 -4.71 0.63 5.63
C VAL A 39 -4.07 0.25 6.96
N ARG A 40 -4.22 -1.01 7.31
CA ARG A 40 -3.46 -1.63 8.39
C ARG A 40 -2.23 -2.33 7.80
N PRO A 41 -1.01 -1.97 8.22
CA PRO A 41 0.19 -2.72 7.83
C PRO A 41 0.08 -4.20 8.19
N ALA A 42 0.41 -5.08 7.26
CA ALA A 42 0.29 -6.52 7.46
C ALA A 42 1.48 -7.14 8.19
N LEU A 43 2.55 -6.38 8.38
CA LEU A 43 3.72 -6.80 9.12
C LEU A 43 3.70 -6.19 10.53
N ARG A 44 3.76 -7.05 11.54
CA ARG A 44 3.84 -6.64 12.95
C ARG A 44 5.28 -6.44 13.35
N LYS A 45 5.54 -5.44 14.16
CA LYS A 45 6.87 -5.20 14.74
C LYS A 45 6.97 -5.82 16.12
N LYS A 46 8.15 -6.34 16.44
CA LYS A 46 8.50 -6.69 17.83
C LYS A 46 9.16 -5.47 18.47
N VAL A 47 8.60 -5.03 19.59
CA VAL A 47 9.17 -3.98 20.44
C VAL A 47 9.40 -4.59 21.82
N ARG A 48 10.65 -4.63 22.27
CA ARG A 48 11.04 -5.19 23.57
C ARG A 48 10.51 -6.63 23.80
N GLY A 49 10.50 -7.45 22.74
CA GLY A 49 10.04 -8.85 22.81
C GLY A 49 8.53 -9.02 22.68
N GLU A 50 7.73 -7.97 22.69
CA GLU A 50 6.29 -8.01 22.47
C GLU A 50 5.93 -7.69 21.03
N THR A 51 4.95 -8.39 20.49
CA THR A 51 4.41 -8.12 19.15
C THR A 51 3.41 -6.99 19.25
N VAL A 52 3.72 -5.86 18.61
CA VAL A 52 2.87 -4.68 18.56
C VAL A 52 2.24 -4.56 17.19
N GLU A 53 0.94 -4.29 17.14
CA GLU A 53 0.27 -3.93 15.91
C GLU A 53 0.70 -2.53 15.47
N ALA A 54 0.92 -2.38 14.17
CA ALA A 54 1.21 -1.07 13.60
C ALA A 54 -0.07 -0.21 13.60
N PRO A 55 0.05 1.10 13.78
CA PRO A 55 -1.09 2.01 13.68
C PRO A 55 -1.67 1.99 12.26
N LEU A 56 -2.96 2.31 12.15
CA LEU A 56 -3.62 2.51 10.86
C LEU A 56 -3.01 3.71 10.14
N ILE A 57 -2.79 3.55 8.85
CA ILE A 57 -2.37 4.63 7.96
C ILE A 57 -3.61 5.12 7.22
N ARG A 58 -3.91 6.41 7.35
CA ARG A 58 -5.12 7.05 6.81
C ARG A 58 -4.81 7.88 5.57
N ASP A 59 -5.85 8.16 4.81
CA ASP A 59 -5.80 9.06 3.64
C ASP A 59 -4.73 8.65 2.61
N VAL A 60 -4.57 7.36 2.41
CA VAL A 60 -3.58 6.78 1.49
C VAL A 60 -4.15 6.79 0.08
N PRO A 61 -3.57 7.55 -0.87
CA PRO A 61 -4.03 7.55 -2.27
C PRO A 61 -3.93 6.17 -2.90
N VAL A 62 -4.99 5.76 -3.60
CA VAL A 62 -5.04 4.47 -4.31
C VAL A 62 -4.65 4.67 -5.76
N PHE A 63 -3.81 3.78 -6.26
CA PHE A 63 -3.49 3.71 -7.67
C PHE A 63 -4.64 3.09 -8.47
N PHE A 64 -5.13 3.84 -9.46
CA PHE A 64 -5.97 3.33 -10.53
C PHE A 64 -5.26 3.57 -11.85
N PRO A 65 -5.16 2.56 -12.73
CA PRO A 65 -4.53 2.73 -14.03
C PRO A 65 -5.27 3.78 -14.86
N GLY A 66 -4.55 4.79 -15.34
CA GLY A 66 -5.20 5.84 -16.10
C GLY A 66 -4.32 7.08 -16.32
N THR A 67 -5.00 8.10 -16.81
CA THR A 67 -4.46 9.44 -17.04
C THR A 67 -5.25 10.47 -16.23
N ARG A 68 -5.00 11.74 -16.44
CA ARG A 68 -5.74 12.83 -15.77
C ARG A 68 -7.26 12.79 -16.04
N THR A 69 -7.67 12.33 -17.21
CA THR A 69 -9.08 12.37 -17.67
C THR A 69 -9.73 11.02 -17.91
N GLN A 70 -8.95 9.95 -17.88
CA GLN A 70 -9.42 8.58 -18.16
C GLN A 70 -8.78 7.61 -17.18
N GLY A 71 -9.52 6.60 -16.77
CA GLY A 71 -8.99 5.59 -15.87
C GLY A 71 -9.86 4.34 -15.81
N ILE A 72 -9.27 3.26 -15.32
CA ILE A 72 -9.96 2.03 -14.97
C ILE A 72 -10.08 2.00 -13.46
N THR A 73 -11.29 1.97 -12.95
CA THR A 73 -11.57 1.91 -11.52
C THR A 73 -12.32 0.64 -11.16
N TRP A 74 -12.12 0.20 -9.93
CA TRP A 74 -12.87 -0.90 -9.31
C TRP A 74 -13.19 -0.55 -7.88
N MET A 75 -14.18 -1.21 -7.33
CA MET A 75 -14.51 -1.06 -5.93
C MET A 75 -13.41 -1.66 -5.06
N VAL A 76 -12.93 -0.89 -4.12
CA VAL A 76 -12.00 -1.35 -3.09
C VAL A 76 -12.79 -1.64 -1.82
N GLU A 77 -12.60 -2.82 -1.26
CA GLU A 77 -13.37 -3.30 -0.11
C GLU A 77 -12.46 -3.57 1.10
N PRO A 78 -13.01 -3.48 2.32
CA PRO A 78 -12.29 -3.94 3.52
C PRO A 78 -11.83 -5.38 3.36
N GLY A 79 -10.57 -5.64 3.70
CA GLY A 79 -9.94 -6.95 3.54
C GLY A 79 -9.12 -7.10 2.26
N ASP A 80 -9.24 -6.18 1.31
CA ASP A 80 -8.38 -6.17 0.14
C ASP A 80 -6.92 -5.98 0.56
N GLU A 81 -6.05 -6.73 -0.08
CA GLU A 81 -4.61 -6.63 0.15
C GLU A 81 -3.98 -5.63 -0.82
N CYS A 82 -2.99 -4.91 -0.35
CA CYS A 82 -2.29 -3.91 -1.13
C CYS A 82 -0.79 -3.90 -0.85
N LEU A 83 -0.05 -3.28 -1.73
CA LEU A 83 1.33 -2.86 -1.48
C LEU A 83 1.32 -1.38 -1.11
N LEU A 84 1.85 -1.06 0.06
CA LEU A 84 2.14 0.31 0.46
C LEU A 84 3.56 0.67 0.03
N ILE A 85 3.70 1.81 -0.64
CA ILE A 85 4.98 2.43 -0.97
C ILE A 85 5.05 3.76 -0.25
N PHE A 86 6.16 4.05 0.41
CA PHE A 86 6.36 5.28 1.16
C PHE A 86 7.21 6.27 0.37
N ALA A 87 6.71 7.51 0.29
CA ALA A 87 7.45 8.57 -0.39
C ALA A 87 8.72 8.95 0.39
N ASP A 88 9.71 9.47 -0.31
CA ASP A 88 10.94 9.96 0.30
C ASP A 88 10.74 11.21 1.18
N SER A 89 9.69 11.96 0.93
CA SER A 89 9.35 13.20 1.61
C SER A 89 7.85 13.32 1.85
N ALA A 90 7.44 14.29 2.68
CA ALA A 90 6.03 14.55 3.00
C ALA A 90 5.22 14.91 1.74
N ILE A 91 4.09 14.24 1.53
CA ILE A 91 3.23 14.39 0.34
C ILE A 91 2.01 15.28 0.57
N ASP A 92 1.76 15.72 1.79
CA ASP A 92 0.52 16.43 2.17
C ASP A 92 0.24 17.62 1.26
N GLY A 93 1.22 18.46 1.01
CA GLY A 93 1.07 19.66 0.19
C GLY A 93 0.70 19.34 -1.26
N TRP A 94 1.33 18.34 -1.85
CA TRP A 94 0.96 17.85 -3.18
C TRP A 94 -0.44 17.24 -3.19
N PHE A 95 -0.75 16.41 -2.21
CA PHE A 95 -2.04 15.73 -2.13
C PHE A 95 -3.22 16.72 -2.05
N GLU A 96 -3.07 17.79 -1.28
CA GLU A 96 -4.11 18.80 -1.13
C GLU A 96 -4.22 19.76 -2.33
N SER A 97 -3.12 20.11 -2.97
CA SER A 97 -3.09 21.13 -4.02
C SER A 97 -3.01 20.61 -5.44
N GLY A 98 -2.45 19.41 -5.64
CA GLY A 98 -2.11 18.89 -6.97
C GLY A 98 -0.91 19.59 -7.63
N GLU A 99 -0.24 20.48 -6.91
CA GLU A 99 0.87 21.29 -7.42
C GLU A 99 2.22 20.76 -6.91
N ALA A 100 3.28 21.13 -7.61
CA ALA A 100 4.64 20.92 -7.13
C ALA A 100 4.94 21.91 -5.99
N VAL A 101 5.10 21.38 -4.79
CA VAL A 101 5.32 22.19 -3.58
C VAL A 101 6.51 21.68 -2.79
N GLU A 102 7.06 22.52 -1.96
CA GLU A 102 8.07 22.09 -0.99
C GLU A 102 7.41 21.22 0.11
N PRO A 103 8.07 20.15 0.57
CA PRO A 103 7.58 19.36 1.69
C PRO A 103 7.36 20.25 2.92
N GLY A 104 6.14 20.23 3.46
CA GLY A 104 5.78 21.06 4.63
C GLY A 104 6.32 20.55 5.95
N SER A 105 7.01 19.43 5.98
CA SER A 105 7.61 18.82 7.16
C SER A 105 8.92 18.11 6.81
N GLY A 106 9.72 17.81 7.82
CA GLY A 106 10.97 17.08 7.67
C GLY A 106 10.83 15.55 7.63
N ARG A 107 9.60 15.02 7.47
CA ARG A 107 9.38 13.58 7.35
C ARG A 107 10.09 13.02 6.12
N MET A 108 10.73 11.88 6.29
CA MET A 108 11.41 11.14 5.23
C MET A 108 11.07 9.66 5.39
N HIS A 109 10.65 9.02 4.29
CA HIS A 109 10.28 7.59 4.29
C HIS A 109 9.35 7.22 5.45
N ASP A 110 8.36 8.08 5.70
CA ASP A 110 7.42 7.95 6.80
C ASP A 110 6.16 7.20 6.38
N TRP A 111 5.57 6.47 7.30
CA TRP A 111 4.34 5.73 7.05
C TRP A 111 3.16 6.63 6.68
N SER A 112 3.16 7.88 7.14
CA SER A 112 2.11 8.84 6.79
C SER A 112 2.10 9.24 5.32
N ASP A 113 3.22 9.03 4.63
CA ASP A 113 3.40 9.44 3.23
C ASP A 113 3.36 8.22 2.29
N ALA A 114 2.30 7.44 2.42
CA ALA A 114 2.10 6.19 1.69
C ALA A 114 1.24 6.35 0.45
N PHE A 115 1.49 5.49 -0.53
CA PHE A 115 0.63 5.20 -1.68
C PHE A 115 0.22 3.73 -1.63
N ALA A 116 -0.99 3.40 -2.08
CA ALA A 116 -1.50 2.03 -2.07
C ALA A 116 -1.72 1.49 -3.49
N PHE A 117 -1.13 0.33 -3.76
CA PHE A 117 -1.41 -0.48 -4.95
C PHE A 117 -2.25 -1.68 -4.52
N VAL A 118 -3.54 -1.63 -4.75
CA VAL A 118 -4.48 -2.71 -4.44
C VAL A 118 -4.41 -3.79 -5.53
N GLY A 119 -4.55 -5.05 -5.13
CA GLY A 119 -4.57 -6.17 -6.07
C GLY A 119 -3.44 -7.18 -5.88
N PHE A 120 -2.45 -6.92 -5.04
CA PHE A 120 -1.55 -7.95 -4.57
C PHE A 120 -2.32 -8.92 -3.66
N ARG A 121 -2.02 -10.20 -3.78
CA ARG A 121 -2.72 -11.24 -3.01
C ARG A 121 -1.75 -12.19 -2.35
N SER A 122 -2.01 -12.48 -1.07
CA SER A 122 -1.37 -13.57 -0.37
C SER A 122 -1.89 -14.93 -0.92
N LYS A 123 -1.18 -16.01 -0.66
CA LYS A 123 -1.57 -17.35 -1.13
C LYS A 123 -3.02 -17.73 -0.76
N PRO A 124 -3.50 -17.51 0.48
CA PRO A 124 -4.90 -17.82 0.82
C PRO A 124 -5.92 -17.04 0.01
N ASN A 125 -5.57 -15.84 -0.44
CA ASN A 125 -6.45 -14.91 -1.17
C ASN A 125 -6.21 -14.91 -2.68
N ALA A 126 -5.45 -15.87 -3.19
CA ALA A 126 -5.25 -16.04 -4.62
C ALA A 126 -6.58 -16.29 -5.34
N LEU A 127 -6.72 -15.76 -6.57
CA LEU A 127 -7.92 -15.99 -7.38
C LEU A 127 -8.08 -17.49 -7.67
N ARG A 128 -9.17 -18.06 -7.20
CA ARG A 128 -9.42 -19.52 -7.30
C ARG A 128 -9.81 -19.99 -8.70
N SER A 129 -10.32 -19.09 -9.52
CA SER A 129 -10.76 -19.39 -10.89
C SER A 129 -9.77 -18.93 -11.96
N PHE A 130 -8.51 -18.74 -11.58
CA PHE A 130 -7.47 -18.40 -12.54
C PHE A 130 -7.20 -19.60 -13.47
N SER A 131 -7.63 -19.49 -14.73
CA SER A 131 -7.53 -20.57 -15.72
C SER A 131 -6.23 -20.56 -16.53
N GLY A 132 -5.36 -19.58 -16.31
CA GLY A 132 -4.18 -19.35 -17.14
C GLY A 132 -4.48 -18.59 -18.45
N GLU A 133 -5.76 -18.44 -18.81
CA GLU A 133 -6.16 -17.57 -19.91
C GLU A 133 -6.41 -16.16 -19.39
N PRO A 134 -5.97 -15.11 -20.12
CA PRO A 134 -6.20 -13.74 -19.68
C PRO A 134 -7.71 -13.45 -19.67
N SER A 135 -8.22 -13.07 -18.49
CA SER A 135 -9.58 -12.55 -18.34
C SER A 135 -9.54 -11.13 -17.81
N PHE A 136 -10.28 -10.23 -18.41
CA PHE A 136 -10.29 -8.83 -18.04
C PHE A 136 -10.99 -8.54 -16.71
N PHE A 137 -11.96 -9.35 -16.32
CA PHE A 137 -12.69 -9.21 -15.06
C PHE A 137 -13.11 -10.59 -14.56
N GLY A 138 -12.33 -11.19 -13.69
CA GLY A 138 -12.74 -12.39 -12.95
C GLY A 138 -13.35 -11.99 -11.61
N ASN A 139 -14.63 -12.23 -11.38
CA ASN A 139 -15.18 -12.25 -10.06
C ASN A 139 -14.61 -13.44 -9.29
N GLY A 140 -13.82 -13.16 -8.24
CA GLY A 140 -13.18 -14.18 -7.41
C GLY A 140 -14.13 -14.95 -6.48
N THR A 141 -15.43 -14.84 -6.66
CA THR A 141 -16.40 -15.69 -6.00
C THR A 141 -16.56 -16.96 -6.81
N GLY A 142 -15.93 -18.04 -6.34
CA GLY A 142 -16.09 -19.37 -6.94
C GLY A 142 -17.54 -19.80 -6.97
N ALA A 143 -18.19 -19.51 -8.06
CA ALA A 143 -19.40 -20.18 -8.51
C ALA A 143 -19.23 -20.37 -10.00
N ASN A 144 -19.37 -21.64 -10.44
CA ASN A 144 -19.39 -22.05 -11.82
C ASN A 144 -20.24 -21.11 -12.66
N GLY A 145 -19.63 -20.15 -13.32
CA GLY A 145 -20.25 -19.38 -14.38
C GLY A 145 -19.98 -20.12 -15.68
N THR A 146 -20.92 -20.93 -16.12
CA THR A 146 -21.04 -21.35 -17.50
C THR A 146 -20.98 -20.14 -18.41
N GLY A 147 -20.11 -20.19 -19.41
CA GLY A 147 -19.91 -19.13 -20.39
C GLY A 147 -21.26 -18.68 -20.98
N GLY A 148 -21.47 -17.36 -20.87
CA GLY A 148 -22.45 -16.66 -21.63
C GLY A 148 -21.73 -15.94 -22.76
N ASP A 149 -21.98 -16.41 -23.99
CA ASP A 149 -21.65 -15.73 -25.23
C ASP A 149 -22.18 -14.29 -25.18
N GLY A 150 -21.37 -13.35 -25.52
CA GLY A 150 -21.82 -11.97 -25.62
C GLY A 150 -20.78 -11.04 -26.21
N ILE A 151 -20.64 -11.14 -27.53
CA ILE A 151 -20.22 -10.08 -28.48
C ILE A 151 -19.10 -9.15 -28.04
#